data_f6929d6ac206a6c6f60dec98dc11d205
#
_entry.id   f6929d6ac206a6c6f60dec98dc11d205
#
_cell.length_a   1.000
_cell.length_b   1.000
_cell.length_c   1.000
_cell.angle_alpha   90.00
_cell.angle_beta   90.00
_cell.angle_gamma   90.00
#
_symmetry.space_group_name_H-M   'P 1'
#
loop_
_entity.id
_entity.type
_entity.pdbx_description
1 polymer ?
#
loop_
_entity_poly.entity_id
_entity_poly.type
_entity_poly.pdbx_seq_one_letter_code
_entity_poly.pdbx_strand_id
1 'polypeptide(L)'
;MLLTEFDDNRQAIINPEDLNEPLEGFPKIAVSCFSRSTFQRMLEMFPHELIYETSMANVAIPIYKLVIAEQELALFNAPVGASACVAILEDIFALGTDKLVLFGTCGVLDEDIKETSIIIPSHALRDEGTSFHYVEASDEIAVNVGVLDRFRSYLNERQISHKEGKVWTTDGIYRETSAKLKARKEAGAICVDMECSAVAALAKFRGVDICHFFYAADHLSEGNWDARNLMNHMDLDEKDKVALLALEFACDWSKP
;
A
#
# COMPACT_ATOMS: atom_id res chain seq x y z
N MET A 1 -7.19 18.71 20.08
CA MET A 1 -8.19 17.91 19.28
C MET A 1 -7.78 16.46 19.46
N LEU A 2 -8.71 15.51 19.68
CA LEU A 2 -8.35 14.10 19.97
C LEU A 2 -7.35 13.49 18.98
N LEU A 3 -7.48 13.78 17.70
CA LEU A 3 -6.54 13.29 16.67
C LEU A 3 -5.10 13.86 16.78
N THR A 4 -4.86 14.84 17.65
CA THR A 4 -3.51 15.38 17.88
C THR A 4 -2.90 14.92 19.20
N GLU A 5 -3.56 13.97 19.89
CA GLU A 5 -3.11 13.39 21.15
C GLU A 5 -2.40 12.06 20.86
N PHE A 6 -1.15 12.14 20.41
CA PHE A 6 -0.31 10.97 20.15
C PHE A 6 0.36 10.48 21.45
N ASP A 7 0.37 9.17 21.65
CA ASP A 7 1.10 8.47 22.71
C ASP A 7 2.18 7.59 22.08
N ASP A 8 3.43 7.79 22.42
CA ASP A 8 4.57 7.07 21.87
C ASP A 8 4.82 5.70 22.54
N ASN A 9 4.01 5.34 23.54
CA ASN A 9 4.07 4.03 24.17
C ASN A 9 3.71 2.93 23.17
N ARG A 10 4.67 2.05 22.87
CA ARG A 10 4.46 0.93 21.95
C ARG A 10 3.61 -0.20 22.51
N GLN A 11 3.47 -0.25 23.84
CA GLN A 11 2.67 -1.25 24.54
C GLN A 11 1.22 -0.76 24.67
N ALA A 12 0.31 -1.35 23.89
CA ALA A 12 -1.12 -1.12 24.01
C ALA A 12 -1.75 -2.08 25.03
N ILE A 13 -3.05 -1.92 25.32
CA ILE A 13 -3.81 -2.86 26.15
C ILE A 13 -4.01 -4.19 25.41
N ILE A 14 -4.18 -4.14 24.08
CA ILE A 14 -4.23 -5.30 23.19
C ILE A 14 -3.15 -5.06 22.13
N ASN A 15 -2.22 -5.99 22.00
CA ASN A 15 -1.15 -5.92 21.02
C ASN A 15 -1.39 -6.97 19.91
N PRO A 16 -0.86 -6.78 18.70
CA PRO A 16 -1.03 -7.75 17.62
C PRO A 16 -0.57 -9.16 18.01
N GLU A 17 0.50 -9.25 18.79
CA GLU A 17 1.09 -10.51 19.28
C GLU A 17 0.19 -11.24 20.29
N ASP A 18 -0.76 -10.56 20.93
CA ASP A 18 -1.75 -11.18 21.81
C ASP A 18 -2.78 -12.03 21.04
N LEU A 19 -2.94 -11.72 19.74
CA LEU A 19 -3.90 -12.40 18.85
C LEU A 19 -3.21 -13.28 17.79
N ASN A 20 -1.97 -12.95 17.43
CA ASN A 20 -1.20 -13.62 16.38
C ASN A 20 0.20 -13.95 16.89
N GLU A 21 0.41 -15.19 17.33
CA GLU A 21 1.75 -15.64 17.69
C GLU A 21 2.65 -15.74 16.45
N PRO A 22 3.95 -15.38 16.56
CA PRO A 22 4.91 -15.54 15.46
C PRO A 22 4.89 -16.98 14.93
N LEU A 23 4.73 -17.12 13.62
CA LEU A 23 4.65 -18.43 12.97
C LEU A 23 6.05 -18.83 12.46
N GLU A 24 6.57 -19.97 12.95
CA GLU A 24 7.85 -20.50 12.50
C GLU A 24 7.83 -20.76 10.98
N GLY A 25 8.83 -20.24 10.27
CA GLY A 25 8.91 -20.35 8.80
C GLY A 25 7.97 -19.42 8.04
N PHE A 26 7.34 -18.44 8.70
CA PHE A 26 6.55 -17.44 7.98
C PHE A 26 7.47 -16.56 7.10
N PRO A 27 7.07 -16.26 5.84
CA PRO A 27 7.91 -15.50 4.93
C PRO A 27 8.28 -14.11 5.47
N LYS A 28 9.57 -13.76 5.39
CA LYS A 28 10.09 -12.47 5.87
C LYS A 28 9.67 -11.28 5.02
N ILE A 29 9.24 -11.54 3.79
CA ILE A 29 8.72 -10.52 2.88
C ILE A 29 7.32 -10.90 2.42
N ALA A 30 6.43 -9.93 2.43
CA ALA A 30 5.07 -10.07 1.91
C ALA A 30 4.84 -9.16 0.70
N VAL A 31 3.90 -9.57 -0.13
CA VAL A 31 3.34 -8.76 -1.22
C VAL A 31 1.84 -8.68 -1.02
N SER A 32 1.28 -7.49 -1.21
CA SER A 32 -0.17 -7.30 -1.10
C SER A 32 -0.67 -6.25 -2.08
N CYS A 33 -1.94 -6.38 -2.46
CA CYS A 33 -2.65 -5.40 -3.24
C CYS A 33 -4.10 -5.27 -2.75
N PHE A 34 -4.77 -4.19 -3.13
CA PHE A 34 -6.17 -3.92 -2.75
C PHE A 34 -7.19 -4.53 -3.71
N SER A 35 -6.79 -4.85 -4.94
CA SER A 35 -7.67 -5.43 -5.95
C SER A 35 -7.83 -6.93 -5.77
N ARG A 36 -9.06 -7.39 -5.48
CA ARG A 36 -9.38 -8.82 -5.40
C ARG A 36 -9.11 -9.56 -6.72
N SER A 37 -9.41 -8.95 -7.86
CA SER A 37 -9.17 -9.58 -9.16
C SER A 37 -7.68 -9.74 -9.43
N THR A 38 -6.86 -8.72 -9.15
CA THR A 38 -5.40 -8.80 -9.28
C THR A 38 -4.81 -9.86 -8.35
N PHE A 39 -5.25 -9.90 -7.10
CA PHE A 39 -4.84 -10.93 -6.15
C PHE A 39 -5.14 -12.36 -6.66
N GLN A 40 -6.36 -12.62 -7.17
CA GLN A 40 -6.73 -13.92 -7.72
C GLN A 40 -5.84 -14.30 -8.91
N ARG A 41 -5.56 -13.36 -9.81
CA ARG A 41 -4.69 -13.58 -10.96
C ARG A 41 -3.24 -13.87 -10.55
N MET A 42 -2.73 -13.22 -9.50
CA MET A 42 -1.40 -13.54 -8.93
C MET A 42 -1.34 -14.99 -8.41
N LEU A 43 -2.40 -15.48 -7.76
CA LEU A 43 -2.49 -16.87 -7.34
C LEU A 43 -2.54 -17.84 -8.54
N GLU A 44 -3.24 -17.48 -9.61
CA GLU A 44 -3.30 -18.30 -10.85
C GLU A 44 -1.95 -18.40 -11.56
N MET A 45 -1.07 -17.37 -11.43
CA MET A 45 0.25 -17.33 -12.10
C MET A 45 1.28 -18.24 -11.45
N PHE A 46 1.19 -18.53 -10.15
CA PHE A 46 2.22 -19.23 -9.40
C PHE A 46 1.66 -20.33 -8.51
N PRO A 47 2.39 -21.45 -8.32
CA PRO A 47 2.08 -22.42 -7.27
C PRO A 47 2.03 -21.71 -5.91
N HIS A 48 1.00 -22.02 -5.13
CA HIS A 48 0.77 -21.38 -3.84
C HIS A 48 0.22 -22.36 -2.81
N GLU A 49 0.44 -22.05 -1.54
CA GLU A 49 -0.03 -22.82 -0.38
C GLU A 49 -0.69 -21.85 0.60
N LEU A 50 -1.89 -22.18 1.09
CA LEU A 50 -2.51 -21.44 2.19
C LEU A 50 -1.74 -21.76 3.48
N ILE A 51 -1.12 -20.75 4.09
CA ILE A 51 -0.30 -20.92 5.29
C ILE A 51 -0.94 -20.36 6.56
N TYR A 52 -1.84 -19.39 6.42
CA TYR A 52 -2.53 -18.77 7.54
C TYR A 52 -3.82 -18.07 7.07
N GLU A 53 -4.69 -17.74 8.00
CA GLU A 53 -5.84 -16.87 7.79
C GLU A 53 -5.99 -15.95 9.01
N THR A 54 -5.88 -14.63 8.78
CA THR A 54 -6.30 -13.65 9.78
C THR A 54 -7.69 -13.13 9.45
N SER A 55 -8.35 -12.47 10.38
CA SER A 55 -9.72 -12.02 10.17
C SER A 55 -10.05 -10.73 10.92
N MET A 56 -10.91 -9.97 10.29
CA MET A 56 -11.72 -8.95 10.95
C MET A 56 -13.12 -9.50 11.18
N ALA A 57 -13.97 -8.78 11.92
CA ALA A 57 -15.32 -9.25 12.27
C ALA A 57 -16.19 -9.68 11.07
N ASN A 58 -15.95 -9.15 9.89
CA ASN A 58 -16.76 -9.35 8.68
C ASN A 58 -15.99 -9.85 7.46
N VAL A 59 -14.69 -10.09 7.59
CA VAL A 59 -13.86 -10.57 6.46
C VAL A 59 -12.73 -11.45 6.97
N ALA A 60 -12.51 -12.57 6.29
CA ALA A 60 -11.33 -13.41 6.46
C ALA A 60 -10.30 -13.07 5.37
N ILE A 61 -9.05 -12.99 5.76
CA ILE A 61 -7.91 -12.65 4.90
C ILE A 61 -6.99 -13.86 4.83
N PRO A 62 -7.10 -14.70 3.80
CA PRO A 62 -6.19 -15.82 3.60
C PRO A 62 -4.81 -15.30 3.17
N ILE A 63 -3.77 -15.93 3.74
CA ILE A 63 -2.37 -15.63 3.46
C ILE A 63 -1.77 -16.86 2.80
N TYR A 64 -1.25 -16.67 1.60
CA TYR A 64 -0.63 -17.73 0.82
C TYR A 64 0.88 -17.57 0.77
N LYS A 65 1.58 -18.68 0.80
CA LYS A 65 3.00 -18.74 0.49
C LYS A 65 3.19 -19.01 -1.00
N LEU A 66 3.99 -18.18 -1.66
CA LEU A 66 4.48 -18.38 -3.01
C LEU A 66 5.98 -18.66 -2.96
N VAL A 67 6.47 -19.49 -3.89
CA VAL A 67 7.91 -19.67 -4.11
C VAL A 67 8.25 -19.22 -5.52
N ILE A 68 8.99 -18.12 -5.64
CA ILE A 68 9.38 -17.51 -6.93
C ILE A 68 10.90 -17.38 -6.94
N ALA A 69 11.58 -18.01 -7.92
CA ALA A 69 13.03 -18.00 -8.03
C ALA A 69 13.75 -18.34 -6.69
N GLU A 70 13.27 -19.39 -6.01
CA GLU A 70 13.77 -19.86 -4.70
C GLU A 70 13.54 -18.90 -3.52
N GLN A 71 12.77 -17.81 -3.73
CA GLN A 71 12.37 -16.89 -2.66
C GLN A 71 10.96 -17.22 -2.18
N GLU A 72 10.78 -17.31 -0.86
CA GLU A 72 9.46 -17.45 -0.25
C GLU A 72 8.85 -16.08 0.02
N LEU A 73 7.63 -15.87 -0.47
CA LEU A 73 6.86 -14.64 -0.30
C LEU A 73 5.51 -14.97 0.35
N ALA A 74 5.05 -14.15 1.29
CA ALA A 74 3.65 -14.17 1.70
C ALA A 74 2.83 -13.31 0.75
N LEU A 75 1.67 -13.79 0.33
CA LEU A 75 0.73 -13.04 -0.53
C LEU A 75 -0.64 -12.99 0.12
N PHE A 76 -1.21 -11.80 0.26
CA PHE A 76 -2.57 -11.59 0.77
C PHE A 76 -3.25 -10.41 0.08
N ASN A 77 -4.57 -10.28 0.22
CA ASN A 77 -5.32 -9.16 -0.30
C ASN A 77 -5.66 -8.20 0.84
N ALA A 78 -5.04 -7.02 0.86
CA ALA A 78 -5.30 -6.00 1.87
C ALA A 78 -6.71 -5.43 1.75
N PRO A 79 -7.41 -5.18 2.86
CA PRO A 79 -8.68 -4.46 2.82
C PRO A 79 -8.46 -2.98 2.50
N VAL A 80 -9.43 -2.38 1.81
CA VAL A 80 -9.43 -0.95 1.51
C VAL A 80 -9.82 -0.13 2.74
N GLY A 81 -9.19 1.02 2.90
CA GLY A 81 -9.39 1.97 4.00
C GLY A 81 -8.30 1.90 5.07
N ALA A 82 -7.79 3.05 5.47
CA ALA A 82 -6.63 3.19 6.35
C ALA A 82 -6.69 2.32 7.60
N SER A 83 -7.78 2.36 8.36
CA SER A 83 -7.92 1.63 9.62
C SER A 83 -7.96 0.11 9.43
N ALA A 84 -8.68 -0.37 8.40
CA ALA A 84 -8.78 -1.80 8.11
C ALA A 84 -7.46 -2.35 7.59
N CYS A 85 -6.81 -1.62 6.67
CA CYS A 85 -5.51 -2.00 6.11
C CYS A 85 -4.46 -2.10 7.23
N VAL A 86 -4.32 -1.07 8.05
CA VAL A 86 -3.32 -1.04 9.13
C VAL A 86 -3.54 -2.16 10.15
N ALA A 87 -4.78 -2.46 10.53
CA ALA A 87 -5.08 -3.55 11.47
C ALA A 87 -4.60 -4.91 10.92
N ILE A 88 -4.84 -5.20 9.63
CA ILE A 88 -4.35 -6.44 9.00
C ILE A 88 -2.82 -6.43 8.86
N LEU A 89 -2.20 -5.29 8.55
CA LEU A 89 -0.74 -5.21 8.48
C LEU A 89 -0.07 -5.46 9.84
N GLU A 90 -0.67 -5.01 10.94
CA GLU A 90 -0.21 -5.35 12.30
C GLU A 90 -0.17 -6.86 12.52
N ASP A 91 -1.23 -7.58 12.12
CA ASP A 91 -1.27 -9.05 12.21
C ASP A 91 -0.16 -9.70 11.36
N ILE A 92 0.05 -9.23 10.12
CA ILE A 92 1.08 -9.76 9.21
C ILE A 92 2.49 -9.59 9.80
N PHE A 93 2.76 -8.45 10.41
CA PHE A 93 4.06 -8.20 11.06
C PHE A 93 4.23 -9.03 12.34
N ALA A 94 3.18 -9.22 13.12
CA ALA A 94 3.20 -10.10 14.30
C ALA A 94 3.50 -11.56 13.93
N LEU A 95 3.00 -12.05 12.78
CA LEU A 95 3.29 -13.40 12.27
C LEU A 95 4.75 -13.59 11.85
N GLY A 96 5.51 -12.52 11.62
CA GLY A 96 6.96 -12.61 11.39
C GLY A 96 7.49 -12.00 10.11
N THR A 97 6.66 -11.32 9.30
CA THR A 97 7.09 -10.50 8.17
C THR A 97 7.76 -9.22 8.68
N ASP A 98 8.80 -8.76 8.03
CA ASP A 98 9.50 -7.50 8.31
C ASP A 98 9.61 -6.57 7.09
N LYS A 99 9.28 -7.06 5.89
CA LYS A 99 9.26 -6.31 4.64
C LYS A 99 7.95 -6.50 3.90
N LEU A 100 7.38 -5.43 3.38
CA LEU A 100 6.13 -5.47 2.61
C LEU A 100 6.25 -4.68 1.31
N VAL A 101 5.88 -5.29 0.19
CA VAL A 101 5.56 -4.60 -1.06
C VAL A 101 4.05 -4.47 -1.14
N LEU A 102 3.54 -3.25 -1.04
CA LEU A 102 2.11 -2.94 -1.11
C LEU A 102 1.83 -2.10 -2.35
N PHE A 103 0.84 -2.48 -3.14
CA PHE A 103 0.48 -1.71 -4.32
C PHE A 103 -1.03 -1.66 -4.56
N GLY A 104 -1.45 -0.62 -5.25
CA GLY A 104 -2.85 -0.41 -5.56
C GLY A 104 -3.07 0.62 -6.66
N THR A 105 -4.32 0.90 -6.93
CA THR A 105 -4.72 2.03 -7.79
C THR A 105 -4.67 3.34 -7.02
N CYS A 106 -4.47 4.44 -7.75
CA CYS A 106 -4.74 5.78 -7.24
C CYS A 106 -5.49 6.60 -8.30
N GLY A 107 -6.30 7.55 -7.84
CA GLY A 107 -6.86 8.58 -8.70
C GLY A 107 -5.79 9.64 -8.97
N VAL A 108 -5.47 9.92 -10.25
CA VAL A 108 -4.48 10.94 -10.58
C VAL A 108 -5.12 12.33 -10.61
N LEU A 109 -4.34 13.32 -10.18
CA LEU A 109 -4.75 14.72 -10.14
C LEU A 109 -4.13 15.54 -11.28
N ASP A 110 -3.19 14.94 -12.00
CA ASP A 110 -2.49 15.51 -13.14
C ASP A 110 -2.87 14.75 -14.42
N GLU A 111 -3.41 15.46 -15.41
CA GLU A 111 -3.86 14.88 -16.69
C GLU A 111 -2.73 14.32 -17.55
N ASP A 112 -1.48 14.77 -17.32
CA ASP A 112 -0.31 14.26 -18.02
C ASP A 112 0.10 12.84 -17.53
N ILE A 113 -0.43 12.39 -16.40
CA ILE A 113 -0.21 11.03 -15.91
C ILE A 113 -1.16 10.07 -16.64
N LYS A 114 -0.57 9.19 -17.46
CA LYS A 114 -1.31 8.21 -18.24
C LYS A 114 -1.77 7.04 -17.37
N GLU A 115 -2.81 6.35 -17.85
CA GLU A 115 -3.29 5.10 -17.25
C GLU A 115 -2.16 4.10 -17.07
N THR A 116 -2.23 3.30 -16.02
CA THR A 116 -1.24 2.29 -15.62
C THR A 116 0.19 2.81 -15.35
N SER A 117 0.43 4.14 -15.44
CA SER A 117 1.72 4.71 -15.05
C SER A 117 2.03 4.38 -13.58
N ILE A 118 3.26 3.91 -13.33
CA ILE A 118 3.73 3.66 -11.96
C ILE A 118 3.94 5.00 -11.24
N ILE A 119 3.42 5.09 -10.01
CA ILE A 119 3.58 6.25 -9.14
C ILE A 119 4.26 5.83 -7.85
N ILE A 120 5.37 6.50 -7.52
CA ILE A 120 6.11 6.28 -6.29
C ILE A 120 5.83 7.46 -5.35
N PRO A 121 5.09 7.26 -4.25
CA PRO A 121 4.90 8.32 -3.27
C PRO A 121 6.19 8.60 -2.50
N SER A 122 6.61 9.86 -2.48
CA SER A 122 7.68 10.34 -1.62
C SER A 122 7.16 10.81 -0.26
N HIS A 123 5.98 11.45 -0.24
CA HIS A 123 5.25 11.90 0.94
C HIS A 123 3.76 11.67 0.75
N ALA A 124 3.05 11.55 1.86
CA ALA A 124 1.58 11.47 1.90
C ALA A 124 1.00 12.63 2.72
N LEU A 125 0.01 13.34 2.16
CA LEU A 125 -0.81 14.32 2.88
C LEU A 125 -1.85 13.53 3.71
N ARG A 126 -1.91 13.82 5.00
CA ARG A 126 -2.67 13.04 6.00
C ARG A 126 -4.08 13.60 6.17
N ASP A 127 -5.02 13.22 5.28
CA ASP A 127 -6.46 13.59 5.36
C ASP A 127 -7.31 12.37 5.77
N GLU A 128 -6.76 11.54 6.66
CA GLU A 128 -7.37 10.35 7.27
C GLU A 128 -7.09 10.35 8.78
N GLY A 129 -7.71 9.44 9.54
CA GLY A 129 -7.61 9.43 11.00
C GLY A 129 -6.56 8.50 11.59
N THR A 130 -6.24 7.40 10.92
CA THR A 130 -5.46 6.27 11.46
C THR A 130 -4.02 6.64 11.75
N SER A 131 -3.36 7.37 10.85
CA SER A 131 -1.94 7.73 10.99
C SER A 131 -1.64 8.55 12.25
N PHE A 132 -2.62 9.28 12.77
CA PHE A 132 -2.49 10.10 13.98
C PHE A 132 -2.40 9.28 15.28
N HIS A 133 -2.75 7.99 15.24
CA HIS A 133 -2.56 7.06 16.35
C HIS A 133 -1.14 6.46 16.39
N TYR A 134 -0.38 6.55 15.29
CA TYR A 134 0.94 5.93 15.15
C TYR A 134 2.10 6.92 15.16
N VAL A 135 1.87 8.19 14.81
CA VAL A 135 2.91 9.23 14.81
C VAL A 135 2.32 10.58 15.17
N GLU A 136 3.17 11.48 15.68
CA GLU A 136 2.80 12.85 16.01
C GLU A 136 2.05 13.55 14.86
N ALA A 137 1.19 14.49 15.23
CA ALA A 137 0.37 15.25 14.28
C ALA A 137 1.25 16.11 13.35
N SER A 138 1.04 15.95 12.05
CA SER A 138 1.63 16.76 11.00
C SER A 138 0.72 16.71 9.77
N ASP A 139 0.86 17.64 8.85
CA ASP A 139 0.06 17.66 7.62
C ASP A 139 0.51 16.59 6.61
N GLU A 140 1.79 16.17 6.69
CA GLU A 140 2.35 15.17 5.79
C GLU A 140 3.34 14.24 6.49
N ILE A 141 3.59 13.08 5.87
CA ILE A 141 4.53 12.08 6.32
C ILE A 141 5.36 11.57 5.13
N ALA A 142 6.67 11.30 5.37
CA ALA A 142 7.51 10.65 4.37
C ALA A 142 7.10 9.20 4.17
N VAL A 143 7.09 8.75 2.93
CA VAL A 143 6.72 7.40 2.50
C VAL A 143 7.96 6.67 1.99
N ASN A 144 7.94 5.35 2.02
CA ASN A 144 9.02 4.51 1.49
C ASN A 144 10.41 4.79 2.08
N VAL A 145 10.45 5.23 3.34
CA VAL A 145 11.72 5.53 4.02
C VAL A 145 12.59 4.27 4.05
N GLY A 146 13.84 4.40 3.60
CA GLY A 146 14.79 3.28 3.51
C GLY A 146 14.69 2.43 2.23
N VAL A 147 13.58 2.46 1.50
CA VAL A 147 13.38 1.64 0.29
C VAL A 147 13.20 2.45 -0.99
N LEU A 148 12.91 3.74 -0.90
CA LEU A 148 12.61 4.60 -2.04
C LEU A 148 13.70 4.57 -3.13
N ASP A 149 14.97 4.76 -2.73
CA ASP A 149 16.10 4.78 -3.66
C ASP A 149 16.32 3.41 -4.31
N ARG A 150 16.14 2.32 -3.56
CA ARG A 150 16.25 0.97 -4.09
C ARG A 150 15.17 0.69 -5.14
N PHE A 151 13.92 1.04 -4.84
CA PHE A 151 12.81 0.83 -5.78
C PHE A 151 12.96 1.69 -7.04
N ARG A 152 13.36 2.96 -6.88
CA ARG A 152 13.67 3.85 -8.01
C ARG A 152 14.76 3.28 -8.90
N SER A 153 15.86 2.80 -8.32
CA SER A 153 16.97 2.17 -9.06
C SER A 153 16.51 0.93 -9.79
N TYR A 154 15.72 0.08 -9.12
CA TYR A 154 15.13 -1.12 -9.71
C TYR A 154 14.29 -0.83 -10.97
N LEU A 155 13.44 0.21 -10.92
CA LEU A 155 12.63 0.63 -12.07
C LEU A 155 13.50 1.21 -13.21
N ASN A 156 14.48 2.05 -12.87
CA ASN A 156 15.38 2.68 -13.84
C ASN A 156 16.22 1.63 -14.61
N GLU A 157 16.79 0.64 -13.92
CA GLU A 157 17.55 -0.45 -14.52
C GLU A 157 16.73 -1.25 -15.54
N ARG A 158 15.43 -1.36 -15.31
CA ARG A 158 14.47 -2.05 -16.18
C ARG A 158 13.78 -1.14 -17.18
N GLN A 159 14.16 0.15 -17.21
CA GLN A 159 13.58 1.17 -18.08
C GLN A 159 12.05 1.32 -17.90
N ILE A 160 11.55 1.06 -16.68
CA ILE A 160 10.13 1.23 -16.34
C ILE A 160 9.88 2.70 -16.02
N SER A 161 9.03 3.32 -16.85
CA SER A 161 8.63 4.72 -16.65
C SER A 161 7.80 4.86 -15.39
N HIS A 162 8.10 5.87 -14.57
CA HIS A 162 7.37 6.16 -13.34
C HIS A 162 7.31 7.67 -13.07
N LYS A 163 6.40 8.05 -12.20
CA LYS A 163 6.29 9.41 -11.65
C LYS A 163 6.53 9.34 -10.15
N GLU A 164 7.17 10.35 -9.61
CA GLU A 164 7.39 10.50 -8.18
C GLU A 164 6.75 11.81 -7.69
N GLY A 165 6.05 11.76 -6.55
CA GLY A 165 5.41 12.94 -6.00
C GLY A 165 4.68 12.65 -4.69
N LYS A 166 3.94 13.66 -4.19
CA LYS A 166 3.10 13.49 -3.01
C LYS A 166 1.79 12.81 -3.38
N VAL A 167 1.28 12.00 -2.46
CA VAL A 167 -0.08 11.44 -2.52
C VAL A 167 -0.97 12.12 -1.50
N TRP A 168 -2.23 12.32 -1.81
CA TRP A 168 -3.25 12.73 -0.85
C TRP A 168 -3.99 11.50 -0.34
N THR A 169 -3.82 11.14 0.93
CA THR A 169 -4.54 10.02 1.55
C THR A 169 -5.79 10.52 2.25
N THR A 170 -6.95 9.98 1.90
CA THR A 170 -8.25 10.39 2.47
C THR A 170 -9.13 9.21 2.89
N ASP A 171 -9.86 9.34 4.02
CA ASP A 171 -10.89 8.39 4.44
C ASP A 171 -12.22 8.58 3.69
N GLY A 172 -12.35 9.63 2.91
CA GLY A 172 -13.65 10.06 2.36
C GLY A 172 -13.68 10.20 0.85
N ILE A 173 -13.68 9.09 0.10
CA ILE A 173 -13.75 9.08 -1.37
C ILE A 173 -14.85 9.98 -1.94
N TYR A 174 -16.05 9.99 -1.35
CA TYR A 174 -17.15 10.85 -1.80
C TYR A 174 -17.09 12.28 -1.24
N ARG A 175 -15.98 12.64 -0.59
CA ARG A 175 -15.72 13.98 -0.06
C ARG A 175 -14.50 14.65 -0.72
N GLU A 176 -14.06 14.14 -1.85
CA GLU A 176 -13.03 14.70 -2.73
C GLU A 176 -13.65 15.86 -3.54
N THR A 177 -13.92 16.97 -2.87
CA THR A 177 -14.55 18.15 -3.48
C THR A 177 -13.54 18.95 -4.30
N SER A 178 -14.02 19.75 -5.28
CA SER A 178 -13.16 20.62 -6.09
C SER A 178 -12.26 21.54 -5.25
N ALA A 179 -12.78 22.05 -4.12
CA ALA A 179 -12.00 22.89 -3.21
C ALA A 179 -10.86 22.11 -2.52
N LYS A 180 -11.13 20.87 -2.05
CA LYS A 180 -10.11 19.99 -1.49
C LYS A 180 -9.08 19.62 -2.55
N LEU A 181 -9.52 19.17 -3.73
CA LEU A 181 -8.65 18.81 -4.85
C LEU A 181 -7.68 19.95 -5.16
N LYS A 182 -8.17 21.19 -5.33
CA LYS A 182 -7.34 22.36 -5.57
C LYS A 182 -6.30 22.55 -4.46
N ALA A 183 -6.73 22.53 -3.19
CA ALA A 183 -5.81 22.71 -2.05
C ALA A 183 -4.74 21.60 -1.97
N ARG A 184 -5.10 20.34 -2.29
CA ARG A 184 -4.14 19.22 -2.29
C ARG A 184 -3.14 19.30 -3.45
N LYS A 185 -3.60 19.72 -4.65
CA LYS A 185 -2.71 20.02 -5.79
C LYS A 185 -1.73 21.16 -5.45
N GLU A 186 -2.20 22.24 -4.83
CA GLU A 186 -1.35 23.35 -4.36
C GLU A 186 -0.33 22.89 -3.31
N ALA A 187 -0.65 21.88 -2.49
CA ALA A 187 0.27 21.23 -1.55
C ALA A 187 1.23 20.23 -2.22
N GLY A 188 1.11 20.02 -3.55
CA GLY A 188 2.00 19.18 -4.34
C GLY A 188 1.53 17.72 -4.54
N ALA A 189 0.28 17.39 -4.21
CA ALA A 189 -0.26 16.06 -4.48
C ALA A 189 -0.46 15.85 -5.99
N ILE A 190 -0.01 14.70 -6.50
CA ILE A 190 -0.17 14.26 -7.89
C ILE A 190 -1.21 13.16 -8.04
N CYS A 191 -1.58 12.51 -6.94
CA CYS A 191 -2.60 11.47 -6.89
C CYS A 191 -3.29 11.42 -5.52
N VAL A 192 -4.37 10.65 -5.43
CA VAL A 192 -5.15 10.41 -4.21
C VAL A 192 -5.31 8.90 -3.99
N ASP A 193 -5.24 8.49 -2.73
CA ASP A 193 -5.45 7.13 -2.24
C ASP A 193 -6.22 7.12 -0.91
N MET A 194 -6.31 5.96 -0.25
CA MET A 194 -7.02 5.81 1.02
C MET A 194 -6.17 5.20 2.16
N GLU A 195 -4.90 4.84 1.95
CA GLU A 195 -4.10 4.08 2.93
C GLU A 195 -2.68 4.62 3.17
N CYS A 196 -2.09 5.31 2.22
CA CYS A 196 -0.65 5.56 2.16
C CYS A 196 -0.07 6.24 3.40
N SER A 197 -0.69 7.29 3.92
CA SER A 197 -0.20 7.99 5.11
C SER A 197 -0.27 7.12 6.36
N ALA A 198 -1.32 6.30 6.49
CA ALA A 198 -1.49 5.40 7.62
C ALA A 198 -0.48 4.25 7.59
N VAL A 199 -0.24 3.68 6.40
CA VAL A 199 0.77 2.64 6.18
C VAL A 199 2.18 3.16 6.48
N ALA A 200 2.50 4.40 6.04
CA ALA A 200 3.79 5.03 6.35
C ALA A 200 3.96 5.31 7.85
N ALA A 201 2.88 5.69 8.54
CA ALA A 201 2.89 5.91 9.99
C ALA A 201 3.11 4.59 10.75
N LEU A 202 2.43 3.51 10.35
CA LEU A 202 2.65 2.17 10.88
C LEU A 202 4.10 1.72 10.69
N ALA A 203 4.63 1.84 9.45
CA ALA A 203 6.01 1.47 9.15
C ALA A 203 7.02 2.16 10.09
N LYS A 204 6.85 3.48 10.29
CA LYS A 204 7.70 4.26 11.19
C LYS A 204 7.52 3.82 12.66
N PHE A 205 6.30 3.57 13.10
CA PHE A 205 6.01 3.18 14.49
C PHE A 205 6.55 1.80 14.80
N ARG A 206 6.36 0.81 13.93
CA ARG A 206 6.82 -0.58 14.14
C ARG A 206 8.29 -0.78 13.78
N GLY A 207 8.87 0.07 12.96
CA GLY A 207 10.23 -0.08 12.47
C GLY A 207 10.37 -1.19 11.43
N VAL A 208 9.35 -1.33 10.56
CA VAL A 208 9.30 -2.29 9.45
C VAL A 208 9.49 -1.58 8.12
N ASP A 209 9.95 -2.30 7.12
CA ASP A 209 10.22 -1.76 5.79
C ASP A 209 9.02 -1.98 4.86
N ILE A 210 8.44 -0.90 4.36
CA ILE A 210 7.31 -0.97 3.41
C ILE A 210 7.66 -0.21 2.14
N CYS A 211 7.57 -0.90 0.99
CA CYS A 211 7.54 -0.29 -0.33
C CYS A 211 6.08 -0.17 -0.77
N HIS A 212 5.53 1.03 -0.69
CA HIS A 212 4.18 1.33 -1.17
C HIS A 212 4.26 2.10 -2.48
N PHE A 213 3.64 1.59 -3.54
CA PHE A 213 3.55 2.25 -4.83
C PHE A 213 2.16 2.08 -5.46
N PHE A 214 1.86 2.89 -6.45
CA PHE A 214 0.58 2.88 -7.14
C PHE A 214 0.74 2.72 -8.64
N TYR A 215 -0.37 2.40 -9.29
CA TYR A 215 -0.55 2.63 -10.71
C TYR A 215 -1.80 3.49 -10.94
N ALA A 216 -1.68 4.40 -11.91
CA ALA A 216 -2.74 5.35 -12.24
C ALA A 216 -3.97 4.62 -12.79
N ALA A 217 -5.15 4.89 -12.23
CA ALA A 217 -6.40 4.27 -12.65
C ALA A 217 -7.38 5.31 -13.21
N ASP A 218 -7.94 6.15 -12.37
CA ASP A 218 -8.89 7.20 -12.72
C ASP A 218 -8.26 8.59 -12.66
N HIS A 219 -8.97 9.59 -13.16
CA HIS A 219 -8.51 10.98 -13.14
C HIS A 219 -9.56 11.90 -12.54
N LEU A 220 -9.12 12.70 -11.57
CA LEU A 220 -9.92 13.71 -10.91
C LEU A 220 -9.46 15.09 -11.35
N SER A 221 -10.36 15.88 -11.92
CA SER A 221 -10.16 17.29 -12.24
C SER A 221 -11.23 18.17 -11.58
N GLU A 222 -11.08 19.49 -11.64
CA GLU A 222 -12.08 20.40 -11.05
C GLU A 222 -13.45 20.19 -11.72
N GLY A 223 -14.39 19.61 -10.97
CA GLY A 223 -15.76 19.37 -11.40
C GLY A 223 -15.99 18.20 -12.35
N ASN A 224 -14.97 17.37 -12.62
CA ASN A 224 -15.11 16.18 -13.46
C ASN A 224 -14.31 15.00 -12.92
N TRP A 225 -14.92 13.82 -13.02
CA TRP A 225 -14.27 12.54 -12.75
C TRP A 225 -14.29 11.68 -14.00
N ASP A 226 -13.13 11.19 -14.40
CA ASP A 226 -12.95 10.25 -15.50
C ASP A 226 -12.50 8.89 -14.93
N ALA A 227 -13.38 7.91 -15.03
CA ALA A 227 -13.15 6.58 -14.47
C ALA A 227 -12.02 5.82 -15.16
N ARG A 228 -11.62 6.17 -16.37
CA ARG A 228 -10.56 5.47 -17.14
C ARG A 228 -10.65 3.96 -16.99
N ASN A 229 -9.57 3.32 -16.53
CA ASN A 229 -9.45 1.87 -16.33
C ASN A 229 -9.65 1.41 -14.88
N LEU A 230 -10.31 2.21 -14.03
CA LEU A 230 -10.58 1.86 -12.62
C LEU A 230 -11.35 0.54 -12.49
N MET A 231 -12.17 0.20 -13.49
CA MET A 231 -12.97 -1.03 -13.46
C MET A 231 -12.09 -2.29 -13.49
N ASN A 232 -12.40 -3.25 -12.62
CA ASN A 232 -11.60 -4.46 -12.41
C ASN A 232 -11.35 -5.35 -13.65
N HIS A 233 -12.17 -5.24 -14.68
CA HIS A 233 -12.10 -6.05 -15.90
C HIS A 233 -11.42 -5.36 -17.09
N MET A 234 -10.91 -4.13 -16.89
CA MET A 234 -10.20 -3.38 -17.93
C MET A 234 -8.69 -3.50 -17.74
N ASP A 235 -7.96 -3.49 -18.85
CA ASP A 235 -6.48 -3.49 -18.89
C ASP A 235 -5.83 -4.58 -18.03
N LEU A 236 -6.39 -5.79 -18.06
CA LEU A 236 -5.92 -6.91 -17.23
C LEU A 236 -4.45 -7.23 -17.47
N ASP A 237 -3.99 -7.22 -18.73
CA ASP A 237 -2.59 -7.52 -19.06
C ASP A 237 -1.62 -6.46 -18.48
N GLU A 238 -2.02 -5.18 -18.45
CA GLU A 238 -1.21 -4.12 -17.84
C GLU A 238 -1.23 -4.24 -16.30
N LYS A 239 -2.37 -4.58 -15.71
CA LYS A 239 -2.47 -4.84 -14.26
C LYS A 239 -1.65 -6.07 -13.85
N ASP A 240 -1.58 -7.10 -14.68
CA ASP A 240 -0.71 -8.26 -14.47
C ASP A 240 0.77 -7.88 -14.50
N LYS A 241 1.20 -6.99 -15.40
CA LYS A 241 2.57 -6.48 -15.43
C LYS A 241 2.92 -5.74 -14.14
N VAL A 242 1.99 -4.94 -13.59
CA VAL A 242 2.18 -4.27 -12.29
C VAL A 242 2.28 -5.29 -11.15
N ALA A 243 1.44 -6.32 -11.16
CA ALA A 243 1.49 -7.40 -10.17
C ALA A 243 2.82 -8.17 -10.24
N LEU A 244 3.27 -8.52 -11.45
CA LEU A 244 4.58 -9.17 -11.67
C LEU A 244 5.73 -8.27 -11.22
N LEU A 245 5.68 -6.96 -11.50
CA LEU A 245 6.66 -5.99 -11.01
C LEU A 245 6.78 -6.03 -9.49
N ALA A 246 5.65 -6.07 -8.76
CA ALA A 246 5.63 -6.14 -7.30
C ALA A 246 6.29 -7.44 -6.78
N LEU A 247 5.95 -8.59 -7.37
CA LEU A 247 6.52 -9.89 -7.01
C LEU A 247 8.02 -9.97 -7.33
N GLU A 248 8.44 -9.52 -8.50
CA GLU A 248 9.84 -9.52 -8.91
C GLU A 248 10.68 -8.58 -8.06
N PHE A 249 10.16 -7.39 -7.72
CA PHE A 249 10.83 -6.48 -6.80
C PHE A 249 10.95 -7.09 -5.40
N ALA A 250 9.92 -7.75 -4.89
CA ALA A 250 9.97 -8.44 -3.60
C ALA A 250 11.07 -9.52 -3.59
N CYS A 251 11.18 -10.32 -4.65
CA CYS A 251 12.25 -11.30 -4.81
C CYS A 251 13.64 -10.66 -4.88
N ASP A 252 13.78 -9.50 -5.52
CA ASP A 252 15.04 -8.76 -5.55
C ASP A 252 15.38 -8.19 -4.17
N TRP A 253 14.40 -7.65 -3.48
CA TRP A 253 14.56 -7.03 -2.16
C TRP A 253 14.80 -8.03 -1.04
N SER A 254 14.40 -9.29 -1.21
CA SER A 254 14.70 -10.38 -0.25
C SER A 254 16.16 -10.84 -0.26
N LYS A 255 16.89 -10.54 -1.34
CA LYS A 255 18.31 -10.87 -1.43
C LYS A 255 19.14 -10.02 -0.47
N PRO A 256 20.16 -10.63 0.16
CA PRO A 256 21.03 -9.93 1.11
C PRO A 256 21.81 -8.77 0.48
#